data_2efa72a89105e319280dd719c1aeb063
#
_entry.id   2efa72a89105e319280dd719c1aeb063
#
_cell.length_a   1.000
_cell.length_b   1.000
_cell.length_c   1.000
_cell.angle_alpha   90.00
_cell.angle_beta   90.00
_cell.angle_gamma   90.00
#
_symmetry.space_group_name_H-M   'P 1'
#
loop_
_entity.id
_entity.type
_entity.pdbx_description
1 polymer ?
#
loop_
_entity_poly.entity_id
_entity_poly.type
_entity_poly.pdbx_seq_one_letter_code
_entity_poly.pdbx_strand_id
1 'polypeptide(L)'
;SVPVAVLGGTFLCAVVYIISTNIMFGILPAQEIFESSAPFGLAFAAMFNNTVGHAVMGMMCIACLGSLLGWQFTVANVFKIAADVGYMPKFFAVVTEKGTPIRGMFILGAIQTVLALMTISPTLNEQFEQLVNLATVTNIIPYILSMAAVTSILKSAGRYQDVKSTGFIAIIASVYSLYACYASGLEAMTYAGLFTFACWTFFGFIGDHFNHISGNIDG
;
A
#
# COMPACT_ATOMS: atom_id res chain seq x y z
N SER A 1 -6.31 13.53 -17.75
CA SER A 1 -7.25 12.48 -17.32
C SER A 1 -6.57 11.57 -16.28
N VAL A 2 -7.33 11.05 -15.30
CA VAL A 2 -6.82 10.20 -14.22
C VAL A 2 -6.01 9.01 -14.73
N PRO A 3 -6.46 8.25 -15.76
CA PRO A 3 -5.69 7.11 -16.28
C PRO A 3 -4.30 7.48 -16.79
N VAL A 4 -4.18 8.61 -17.48
CA VAL A 4 -2.88 9.08 -18.00
C VAL A 4 -1.93 9.46 -16.87
N ALA A 5 -2.43 10.11 -15.82
CA ALA A 5 -1.62 10.46 -14.65
C ALA A 5 -1.12 9.21 -13.90
N VAL A 6 -1.99 8.21 -13.72
CA VAL A 6 -1.63 6.96 -13.04
C VAL A 6 -0.61 6.16 -13.85
N LEU A 7 -0.88 5.94 -15.14
CA LEU A 7 0.04 5.18 -16.01
C LEU A 7 1.38 5.91 -16.19
N GLY A 8 1.35 7.22 -16.43
CA GLY A 8 2.57 8.02 -16.57
C GLY A 8 3.39 8.05 -15.29
N GLY A 9 2.74 8.21 -14.12
CA GLY A 9 3.40 8.15 -12.81
C GLY A 9 4.04 6.79 -12.53
N THR A 10 3.30 5.70 -12.77
CA THR A 10 3.80 4.33 -12.60
C THR A 10 4.99 4.05 -13.52
N PHE A 11 4.91 4.45 -14.79
CA PHE A 11 6.01 4.29 -15.73
C PHE A 11 7.26 5.07 -15.30
N LEU A 12 7.09 6.33 -14.89
CA LEU A 12 8.20 7.15 -14.40
C LEU A 12 8.85 6.52 -13.16
N CYS A 13 8.06 6.06 -12.20
CA CYS A 13 8.57 5.35 -11.02
C CYS A 13 9.34 4.09 -11.42
N ALA A 14 8.81 3.28 -12.34
CA ALA A 14 9.50 2.07 -12.81
C ALA A 14 10.85 2.40 -13.43
N VAL A 15 10.94 3.41 -14.28
CA VAL A 15 12.20 3.87 -14.89
C VAL A 15 13.20 4.30 -13.82
N VAL A 16 12.77 5.11 -12.84
CA VAL A 16 13.64 5.57 -11.75
C VAL A 16 14.14 4.40 -10.91
N TYR A 17 13.29 3.44 -10.57
CA TYR A 17 13.69 2.25 -9.80
C TYR A 17 14.69 1.37 -10.56
N ILE A 18 14.42 1.10 -11.84
CA ILE A 18 15.33 0.29 -12.67
C ILE A 18 16.70 0.96 -12.77
N ILE A 19 16.73 2.25 -13.08
CA ILE A 19 17.99 3.00 -13.22
C ILE A 19 18.77 3.03 -11.90
N SER A 20 18.11 3.42 -10.81
CA SER A 20 18.76 3.52 -9.49
C SER A 20 19.30 2.18 -9.01
N THR A 21 18.53 1.11 -9.16
CA THR A 21 18.96 -0.23 -8.75
C THR A 21 20.16 -0.71 -9.57
N ASN A 22 20.12 -0.53 -10.91
CA ASN A 22 21.25 -0.92 -11.76
C ASN A 22 22.52 -0.12 -11.46
N ILE A 23 22.40 1.19 -11.19
CA ILE A 23 23.55 2.02 -10.80
C ILE A 23 24.16 1.52 -9.49
N MET A 24 23.35 1.16 -8.51
CA MET A 24 23.85 0.65 -7.22
C MET A 24 24.65 -0.65 -7.38
N PHE A 25 24.15 -1.60 -8.17
CA PHE A 25 24.88 -2.83 -8.49
C PHE A 25 26.14 -2.61 -9.33
N GLY A 26 26.22 -1.49 -10.04
CA GLY A 26 27.43 -1.07 -10.75
C GLY A 26 28.50 -0.43 -9.87
N ILE A 27 28.13 0.09 -8.68
CA ILE A 27 29.04 0.80 -7.78
C ILE A 27 29.54 -0.10 -6.65
N LEU A 28 28.64 -0.92 -6.10
CA LEU A 28 28.89 -1.74 -4.93
C LEU A 28 28.80 -3.23 -5.26
N PRO A 29 29.64 -4.09 -4.60
CA PRO A 29 29.46 -5.53 -4.65
C PRO A 29 28.08 -5.92 -4.09
N ALA A 30 27.45 -6.93 -4.70
CA ALA A 30 26.13 -7.38 -4.29
C ALA A 30 26.07 -7.74 -2.79
N GLN A 31 27.12 -8.33 -2.24
CA GLN A 31 27.19 -8.72 -0.85
C GLN A 31 27.10 -7.50 0.09
N GLU A 32 27.78 -6.40 -0.20
CA GLU A 32 27.72 -5.18 0.60
C GLU A 32 26.33 -4.52 0.55
N ILE A 33 25.65 -4.61 -0.59
CA ILE A 33 24.29 -4.11 -0.75
C ILE A 33 23.32 -4.91 0.14
N PHE A 34 23.43 -6.25 0.16
CA PHE A 34 22.55 -7.12 0.95
C PHE A 34 22.77 -7.02 2.45
N GLU A 35 24.01 -6.79 2.88
CA GLU A 35 24.35 -6.64 4.31
C GLU A 35 24.05 -5.24 4.85
N SER A 36 23.88 -4.25 3.97
CA SER A 36 23.67 -2.84 4.36
C SER A 36 22.21 -2.55 4.68
N SER A 37 21.95 -1.91 5.82
CA SER A 37 20.66 -1.34 6.16
C SER A 37 20.36 -0.01 5.44
N ALA A 38 21.36 0.60 4.78
CA ALA A 38 21.24 1.87 4.08
C ALA A 38 22.03 1.88 2.77
N PRO A 39 21.69 1.02 1.78
CA PRO A 39 22.49 0.78 0.58
C PRO A 39 22.70 2.04 -0.27
N PHE A 40 21.72 2.95 -0.35
CA PHE A 40 21.90 4.22 -1.06
C PHE A 40 22.95 5.13 -0.40
N GLY A 41 22.92 5.25 0.92
CA GLY A 41 23.94 6.01 1.64
C GLY A 41 25.33 5.45 1.44
N LEU A 42 25.47 4.12 1.43
CA LEU A 42 26.73 3.43 1.17
C LEU A 42 27.24 3.69 -0.26
N ALA A 43 26.36 3.63 -1.27
CA ALA A 43 26.71 3.92 -2.66
C ALA A 43 27.22 5.36 -2.82
N PHE A 44 26.53 6.34 -2.23
CA PHE A 44 26.98 7.73 -2.28
C PHE A 44 28.28 7.96 -1.49
N ALA A 45 28.50 7.25 -0.39
CA ALA A 45 29.78 7.29 0.32
C ALA A 45 30.92 6.74 -0.52
N ALA A 46 30.70 5.66 -1.25
CA ALA A 46 31.68 5.07 -2.18
C ALA A 46 31.98 5.96 -3.39
N MET A 47 30.95 6.65 -3.92
CA MET A 47 31.12 7.54 -5.09
C MET A 47 31.86 8.85 -4.75
N PHE A 48 31.62 9.40 -3.56
CA PHE A 48 32.09 10.73 -3.17
C PHE A 48 32.93 10.67 -1.90
N ASN A 49 32.28 10.62 -0.75
CA ASN A 49 32.89 10.48 0.58
C ASN A 49 31.83 10.16 1.63
N ASN A 50 32.28 9.76 2.82
CA ASN A 50 31.39 9.42 3.94
C ASN A 50 30.46 10.56 4.36
N THR A 51 30.88 11.82 4.26
CA THR A 51 30.05 12.98 4.61
C THR A 51 28.85 13.08 3.68
N VAL A 52 29.04 12.89 2.38
CA VAL A 52 27.96 12.87 1.38
C VAL A 52 27.03 11.68 1.63
N GLY A 53 27.59 10.51 1.92
CA GLY A 53 26.78 9.34 2.28
C GLY A 53 25.85 9.58 3.48
N HIS A 54 26.38 10.17 4.56
CA HIS A 54 25.58 10.53 5.73
C HIS A 54 24.52 11.60 5.44
N ALA A 55 24.87 12.60 4.61
CA ALA A 55 23.91 13.63 4.21
C ALA A 55 22.74 13.02 3.39
N VAL A 56 23.03 12.10 2.46
CA VAL A 56 22.01 11.38 1.68
C VAL A 56 21.12 10.54 2.61
N MET A 57 21.69 9.80 3.56
CA MET A 57 20.91 9.05 4.55
C MET A 57 19.96 9.96 5.35
N GLY A 58 20.45 11.12 5.79
CA GLY A 58 19.62 12.12 6.48
C GLY A 58 18.46 12.62 5.61
N MET A 59 18.70 12.92 4.33
CA MET A 59 17.66 13.31 3.38
C MET A 59 16.65 12.18 3.15
N MET A 60 17.08 10.93 3.08
CA MET A 60 16.20 9.78 2.97
C MET A 60 15.30 9.63 4.19
N CYS A 61 15.82 9.81 5.40
CA CYS A 61 15.00 9.80 6.61
C CYS A 61 13.89 10.87 6.56
N ILE A 62 14.23 12.08 6.13
CA ILE A 62 13.25 13.17 5.96
C ILE A 62 12.21 12.80 4.90
N ALA A 63 12.63 12.23 3.78
CA ALA A 63 11.73 11.79 2.73
C ALA A 63 10.78 10.67 3.20
N CYS A 64 11.27 9.70 3.99
CA CYS A 64 10.46 8.65 4.58
C CYS A 64 9.41 9.22 5.55
N LEU A 65 9.78 10.18 6.39
CA LEU A 65 8.83 10.87 7.28
C LEU A 65 7.74 11.61 6.49
N GLY A 66 8.12 12.32 5.43
CA GLY A 66 7.16 12.99 4.54
C GLY A 66 6.20 11.99 3.86
N SER A 67 6.73 10.87 3.39
CA SER A 67 5.94 9.79 2.81
C SER A 67 4.98 9.16 3.83
N LEU A 68 5.44 8.91 5.05
CA LEU A 68 4.61 8.40 6.14
C LEU A 68 3.42 9.32 6.43
N LEU A 69 3.64 10.63 6.53
CA LEU A 69 2.56 11.60 6.73
C LEU A 69 1.57 11.63 5.57
N GLY A 70 2.05 11.54 4.33
CA GLY A 70 1.21 11.46 3.13
C GLY A 70 0.31 10.21 3.13
N TRP A 71 0.89 9.05 3.47
CA TRP A 71 0.14 7.79 3.60
C TRP A 71 -0.86 7.82 4.76
N GLN A 72 -0.48 8.38 5.91
CA GLN A 72 -1.39 8.56 7.05
C GLN A 72 -2.62 9.37 6.65
N PHE A 73 -2.43 10.47 5.93
CA PHE A 73 -3.54 11.29 5.43
C PHE A 73 -4.40 10.52 4.44
N THR A 74 -3.80 9.81 3.50
CA THR A 74 -4.51 9.02 2.48
C THR A 74 -5.37 7.93 3.11
N VAL A 75 -4.80 7.13 4.01
CA VAL A 75 -5.52 6.04 4.69
C VAL A 75 -6.62 6.59 5.58
N ALA A 76 -6.37 7.67 6.33
CA ALA A 76 -7.39 8.30 7.16
C ALA A 76 -8.57 8.84 6.34
N ASN A 77 -8.34 9.35 5.11
CA ASN A 77 -9.41 9.74 4.20
C ASN A 77 -10.23 8.54 3.69
N VAL A 78 -9.59 7.39 3.43
CA VAL A 78 -10.33 6.15 3.08
C VAL A 78 -11.26 5.74 4.22
N PHE A 79 -10.77 5.75 5.47
CA PHE A 79 -11.60 5.45 6.64
C PHE A 79 -12.73 6.48 6.83
N LYS A 80 -12.44 7.77 6.57
CA LYS A 80 -13.46 8.82 6.60
C LYS A 80 -14.58 8.53 5.59
N ILE A 81 -14.22 8.27 4.33
CA ILE A 81 -15.20 7.96 3.27
C ILE A 81 -16.01 6.72 3.65
N ALA A 82 -15.38 5.67 4.17
CA ALA A 82 -16.07 4.49 4.64
C ALA A 82 -17.04 4.79 5.81
N ALA A 83 -16.68 5.72 6.70
CA ALA A 83 -17.54 6.15 7.79
C ALA A 83 -18.69 7.04 7.31
N ASP A 84 -18.47 7.89 6.30
CA ASP A 84 -19.54 8.71 5.68
C ASP A 84 -20.60 7.84 5.02
N VAL A 85 -20.22 6.69 4.45
CA VAL A 85 -21.14 5.71 3.80
C VAL A 85 -21.71 4.71 4.81
N GLY A 86 -21.31 4.75 6.07
CA GLY A 86 -21.84 3.88 7.13
C GLY A 86 -21.11 2.54 7.33
N TYR A 87 -20.01 2.29 6.64
CA TYR A 87 -19.20 1.05 6.80
C TYR A 87 -18.18 1.11 7.95
N MET A 88 -18.03 2.27 8.57
CA MET A 88 -17.08 2.48 9.67
C MET A 88 -17.69 3.35 10.76
N PRO A 89 -17.19 3.29 12.01
CA PRO A 89 -17.66 4.12 13.10
C PRO A 89 -17.61 5.62 12.78
N LYS A 90 -18.67 6.37 13.13
CA LYS A 90 -18.82 7.80 12.85
C LYS A 90 -17.68 8.70 13.36
N PHE A 91 -16.89 8.26 14.33
CA PHE A 91 -15.76 9.06 14.82
C PHE A 91 -14.67 9.25 13.77
N PHE A 92 -14.57 8.36 12.77
CA PHE A 92 -13.67 8.53 11.63
C PHE A 92 -14.16 9.60 10.63
N ALA A 93 -15.47 9.87 10.59
CA ALA A 93 -16.05 10.90 9.71
C ALA A 93 -15.70 12.33 10.19
N VAL A 94 -15.26 12.50 11.44
CA VAL A 94 -14.97 13.82 12.01
C VAL A 94 -13.71 14.41 11.40
N VAL A 95 -13.88 15.57 10.77
CA VAL A 95 -12.80 16.35 10.14
C VAL A 95 -12.64 17.69 10.85
N THR A 96 -11.47 18.31 10.68
CA THR A 96 -11.23 19.69 11.07
C THR A 96 -11.90 20.67 10.10
N GLU A 97 -11.90 21.97 10.43
CA GLU A 97 -12.39 23.05 9.54
C GLU A 97 -11.72 23.04 8.16
N LYS A 98 -10.49 22.52 8.07
CA LYS A 98 -9.73 22.35 6.81
C LYS A 98 -9.99 21.02 6.09
N GLY A 99 -10.96 20.23 6.57
CA GLY A 99 -11.31 18.93 5.97
C GLY A 99 -10.35 17.79 6.28
N THR A 100 -9.43 17.95 7.24
CA THR A 100 -8.43 16.92 7.59
C THR A 100 -8.98 15.97 8.65
N PRO A 101 -8.94 14.63 8.45
CA PRO A 101 -9.43 13.63 9.40
C PRO A 101 -8.40 13.32 10.50
N ILE A 102 -8.04 14.34 11.31
CA ILE A 102 -6.99 14.24 12.33
C ILE A 102 -7.24 13.11 13.32
N ARG A 103 -8.49 12.89 13.76
CA ARG A 103 -8.81 11.81 14.69
C ARG A 103 -8.49 10.43 14.11
N GLY A 104 -8.83 10.22 12.84
CA GLY A 104 -8.47 9.00 12.12
C GLY A 104 -6.96 8.81 12.01
N MET A 105 -6.23 9.88 11.70
CA MET A 105 -4.76 9.84 11.60
C MET A 105 -4.11 9.45 12.93
N PHE A 106 -4.55 9.99 14.07
CA PHE A 106 -4.01 9.64 15.39
C PHE A 106 -4.28 8.18 15.75
N ILE A 107 -5.50 7.68 15.51
CA ILE A 107 -5.85 6.30 15.82
C ILE A 107 -5.04 5.33 14.95
N LEU A 108 -4.97 5.60 13.66
CA LEU A 108 -4.16 4.78 12.74
C LEU A 108 -2.67 4.82 13.11
N GLY A 109 -2.14 6.00 13.48
CA GLY A 109 -0.78 6.15 13.94
C GLY A 109 -0.51 5.37 15.22
N ALA A 110 -1.43 5.37 16.18
CA ALA A 110 -1.32 4.58 17.40
C ALA A 110 -1.31 3.06 17.10
N ILE A 111 -2.22 2.59 16.24
CA ILE A 111 -2.28 1.18 15.82
C ILE A 111 -0.98 0.77 15.10
N GLN A 112 -0.50 1.59 14.18
CA GLN A 112 0.76 1.33 13.46
C GLN A 112 1.96 1.30 14.41
N THR A 113 2.00 2.19 15.41
CA THR A 113 3.07 2.20 16.40
C THR A 113 3.05 0.92 17.25
N VAL A 114 1.87 0.49 17.69
CA VAL A 114 1.73 -0.79 18.42
C VAL A 114 2.17 -1.96 17.56
N LEU A 115 1.73 -2.03 16.31
CA LEU A 115 2.14 -3.09 15.38
C LEU A 115 3.66 -3.08 15.14
N ALA A 116 4.26 -1.90 14.95
CA ALA A 116 5.70 -1.77 14.79
C ALA A 116 6.48 -2.22 16.04
N LEU A 117 5.96 -1.95 17.23
CA LEU A 117 6.57 -2.43 18.48
C LEU A 117 6.42 -3.94 18.67
N MET A 118 5.31 -4.51 18.22
CA MET A 118 5.08 -5.97 18.30
C MET A 118 5.94 -6.77 17.30
N THR A 119 6.36 -6.14 16.22
CA THR A 119 7.19 -6.77 15.18
C THR A 119 8.68 -6.51 15.37
N ILE A 120 9.15 -6.11 16.56
CA ILE A 120 10.57 -5.94 16.82
C ILE A 120 11.28 -7.30 16.72
N SER A 121 11.96 -7.50 15.58
CA SER A 121 12.81 -8.65 15.31
C SER A 121 14.27 -8.36 15.72
N PRO A 122 15.10 -9.38 15.95
CA PRO A 122 16.52 -9.19 16.25
C PRO A 122 17.29 -8.44 15.16
N THR A 123 16.81 -8.48 13.91
CA THR A 123 17.41 -7.79 12.78
C THR A 123 16.42 -6.88 12.09
N LEU A 124 16.80 -5.61 11.89
CA LEU A 124 15.97 -4.60 11.21
C LEU A 124 15.63 -5.00 9.76
N ASN A 125 16.52 -5.70 9.09
CA ASN A 125 16.31 -6.15 7.71
C ASN A 125 15.22 -7.21 7.61
N GLU A 126 15.22 -8.21 8.48
CA GLU A 126 14.18 -9.25 8.53
C GLU A 126 12.81 -8.65 8.83
N GLN A 127 12.75 -7.71 9.77
CA GLN A 127 11.53 -7.01 10.13
C GLN A 127 10.97 -6.22 8.95
N PHE A 128 11.83 -5.50 8.24
CA PHE A 128 11.45 -4.75 7.04
C PHE A 128 10.92 -5.69 5.95
N GLU A 129 11.60 -6.79 5.68
CA GLU A 129 11.20 -7.77 4.67
C GLU A 129 9.82 -8.39 4.99
N GLN A 130 9.60 -8.81 6.23
CA GLN A 130 8.31 -9.35 6.67
C GLN A 130 7.17 -8.34 6.49
N LEU A 131 7.38 -7.07 6.88
CA LEU A 131 6.38 -6.02 6.73
C LEU A 131 6.09 -5.69 5.25
N VAL A 132 7.12 -5.64 4.41
CA VAL A 132 6.96 -5.39 2.97
C VAL A 132 6.21 -6.53 2.28
N ASN A 133 6.56 -7.78 2.59
CA ASN A 133 5.90 -8.94 2.01
C ASN A 133 4.42 -9.03 2.44
N LEU A 134 4.14 -8.81 3.72
CA LEU A 134 2.77 -8.76 4.24
C LEU A 134 1.96 -7.63 3.59
N ALA A 135 2.54 -6.43 3.50
CA ALA A 135 1.90 -5.27 2.87
C ALA A 135 1.63 -5.53 1.38
N THR A 136 2.57 -6.16 0.67
CA THR A 136 2.42 -6.51 -0.75
C THR A 136 1.22 -7.41 -0.96
N VAL A 137 1.13 -8.53 -0.25
CA VAL A 137 0.01 -9.48 -0.39
C VAL A 137 -1.32 -8.83 -0.03
N THR A 138 -1.36 -8.09 1.09
CA THR A 138 -2.59 -7.43 1.55
C THR A 138 -3.08 -6.37 0.56
N ASN A 139 -2.18 -5.65 -0.11
CA ASN A 139 -2.54 -4.68 -1.14
C ASN A 139 -3.00 -5.34 -2.45
N ILE A 140 -2.48 -6.51 -2.82
CA ILE A 140 -2.82 -7.20 -4.06
C ILE A 140 -4.25 -7.76 -4.02
N ILE A 141 -4.74 -8.22 -2.87
CA ILE A 141 -6.08 -8.82 -2.75
C ILE A 141 -7.20 -7.90 -3.30
N PRO A 142 -7.30 -6.62 -2.93
CA PRO A 142 -8.29 -5.70 -3.50
C PRO A 142 -8.14 -5.51 -5.02
N TYR A 143 -6.91 -5.55 -5.55
CA TYR A 143 -6.70 -5.46 -7.00
C TYR A 143 -7.24 -6.68 -7.73
N ILE A 144 -7.01 -7.90 -7.23
CA ILE A 144 -7.56 -9.13 -7.82
C ILE A 144 -9.09 -9.07 -7.82
N LEU A 145 -9.70 -8.66 -6.71
CA LEU A 145 -11.16 -8.51 -6.62
C LEU A 145 -11.69 -7.46 -7.60
N SER A 146 -11.00 -6.33 -7.73
CA SER A 146 -11.36 -5.27 -8.68
C SER A 146 -11.27 -5.74 -10.13
N MET A 147 -10.21 -6.51 -10.47
CA MET A 147 -10.05 -7.09 -11.80
C MET A 147 -11.11 -8.15 -12.11
N ALA A 148 -11.50 -8.96 -11.13
CA ALA A 148 -12.60 -9.91 -11.28
C ALA A 148 -13.96 -9.21 -11.54
N ALA A 149 -14.19 -8.06 -10.92
CA ALA A 149 -15.43 -7.30 -11.05
C ALA A 149 -15.48 -6.43 -12.31
N VAL A 150 -14.36 -6.09 -12.95
CA VAL A 150 -14.28 -5.08 -14.01
C VAL A 150 -15.19 -5.39 -15.21
N THR A 151 -15.26 -6.65 -15.63
CA THR A 151 -16.10 -7.04 -16.78
C THR A 151 -17.60 -6.92 -16.47
N SER A 152 -17.99 -7.21 -15.22
CA SER A 152 -19.37 -7.04 -14.75
C SER A 152 -19.75 -5.55 -14.68
N ILE A 153 -18.85 -4.73 -14.14
CA ILE A 153 -19.03 -3.26 -14.03
C ILE A 153 -19.18 -2.65 -15.44
N LEU A 154 -18.34 -3.02 -16.39
CA LEU A 154 -18.42 -2.53 -17.77
C LEU A 154 -19.75 -2.89 -18.45
N LYS A 155 -20.24 -4.11 -18.25
CA LYS A 155 -21.55 -4.55 -18.75
C LYS A 155 -22.69 -3.73 -18.13
N SER A 156 -22.67 -3.54 -16.82
CA SER A 156 -23.67 -2.73 -16.10
C SER A 156 -23.66 -1.25 -16.53
N ALA A 157 -22.49 -0.74 -16.90
CA ALA A 157 -22.32 0.62 -17.43
C ALA A 157 -22.66 0.76 -18.92
N GLY A 158 -23.13 -0.32 -19.59
CA GLY A 158 -23.46 -0.30 -21.03
C GLY A 158 -22.26 -0.26 -21.98
N ARG A 159 -21.04 -0.41 -21.47
CA ARG A 159 -19.78 -0.31 -22.23
C ARG A 159 -19.34 -1.66 -22.80
N TYR A 160 -20.21 -2.32 -23.56
CA TYR A 160 -19.97 -3.67 -24.10
C TYR A 160 -18.78 -3.76 -25.04
N GLN A 161 -18.43 -2.67 -25.75
CA GLN A 161 -17.31 -2.66 -26.69
C GLN A 161 -15.96 -2.80 -25.98
N ASP A 162 -15.85 -2.31 -24.76
CA ASP A 162 -14.60 -2.32 -23.99
C ASP A 162 -14.39 -3.62 -23.20
N VAL A 163 -15.42 -4.46 -23.07
CA VAL A 163 -15.39 -5.68 -22.23
C VAL A 163 -14.28 -6.65 -22.66
N LYS A 164 -14.11 -6.88 -23.96
CA LYS A 164 -13.10 -7.83 -24.46
C LYS A 164 -11.68 -7.33 -24.22
N SER A 165 -11.39 -6.08 -24.58
CA SER A 165 -10.06 -5.47 -24.41
C SER A 165 -9.68 -5.33 -22.95
N THR A 166 -10.56 -4.76 -22.14
CA THR A 166 -10.32 -4.58 -20.70
C THR A 166 -10.28 -5.93 -19.98
N GLY A 167 -11.12 -6.89 -20.37
CA GLY A 167 -11.10 -8.24 -19.80
C GLY A 167 -9.78 -8.97 -20.07
N PHE A 168 -9.20 -8.83 -21.26
CA PHE A 168 -7.88 -9.40 -21.57
C PHE A 168 -6.77 -8.78 -20.71
N ILE A 169 -6.76 -7.45 -20.57
CA ILE A 169 -5.82 -6.75 -19.71
C ILE A 169 -6.00 -7.18 -18.24
N ALA A 170 -7.23 -7.32 -17.78
CA ALA A 170 -7.53 -7.77 -16.42
C ALA A 170 -7.02 -9.19 -16.14
N ILE A 171 -7.09 -10.11 -17.12
CA ILE A 171 -6.54 -11.46 -16.99
C ILE A 171 -5.02 -11.41 -16.83
N ILE A 172 -4.31 -10.67 -17.69
CA ILE A 172 -2.85 -10.52 -17.59
C ILE A 172 -2.46 -9.92 -16.24
N ALA A 173 -3.14 -8.86 -15.81
CA ALA A 173 -2.90 -8.21 -14.53
C ALA A 173 -3.20 -9.17 -13.35
N SER A 174 -4.23 -10.01 -13.45
CA SER A 174 -4.53 -11.03 -12.43
C SER A 174 -3.46 -12.09 -12.34
N VAL A 175 -2.94 -12.59 -13.48
CA VAL A 175 -1.84 -13.55 -13.50
C VAL A 175 -0.58 -12.95 -12.86
N TYR A 176 -0.25 -11.70 -13.19
CA TYR A 176 0.87 -10.99 -12.56
C TYR A 176 0.67 -10.83 -11.04
N SER A 177 -0.54 -10.47 -10.62
CA SER A 177 -0.88 -10.32 -9.20
C SER A 177 -0.75 -11.64 -8.43
N LEU A 178 -1.20 -12.74 -9.00
CA LEU A 178 -1.02 -14.07 -8.42
C LEU A 178 0.45 -14.47 -8.34
N TYR A 179 1.24 -14.16 -9.37
CA TYR A 179 2.69 -14.37 -9.34
C TYR A 179 3.36 -13.53 -8.24
N ALA A 180 2.98 -12.26 -8.09
CA ALA A 180 3.51 -11.39 -7.04
C ALA A 180 3.16 -11.89 -5.63
N CYS A 181 1.93 -12.41 -5.43
CA CYS A 181 1.56 -13.08 -4.18
C CYS A 181 2.46 -14.30 -3.91
N TYR A 182 2.66 -15.15 -4.92
CA TYR A 182 3.52 -16.33 -4.78
C TYR A 182 4.97 -15.94 -4.47
N ALA A 183 5.51 -14.91 -5.13
CA ALA A 183 6.87 -14.41 -4.94
C ALA A 183 7.09 -13.79 -3.54
N SER A 184 6.03 -13.28 -2.88
CA SER A 184 6.10 -12.76 -1.51
C SER A 184 6.26 -13.84 -0.44
N GLY A 185 6.18 -15.12 -0.81
CA GLY A 185 6.37 -16.25 0.07
C GLY A 185 5.09 -16.75 0.75
N LEU A 186 5.11 -18.05 1.09
CA LEU A 186 3.95 -18.74 1.66
C LEU A 186 3.55 -18.19 3.04
N GLU A 187 4.51 -17.75 3.82
CA GLU A 187 4.28 -17.20 5.15
C GLU A 187 3.49 -15.89 5.07
N ALA A 188 3.92 -14.95 4.22
CA ALA A 188 3.22 -13.70 3.98
C ALA A 188 1.81 -13.92 3.42
N MET A 189 1.65 -14.88 2.49
CA MET A 189 0.34 -15.27 1.96
C MET A 189 -0.58 -15.80 3.06
N THR A 190 -0.06 -16.63 3.95
CA THR A 190 -0.84 -17.22 5.05
C THR A 190 -1.32 -16.14 6.02
N TYR A 191 -0.42 -15.27 6.48
CA TYR A 191 -0.78 -14.18 7.40
C TYR A 191 -1.74 -13.18 6.77
N ALA A 192 -1.50 -12.77 5.51
CA ALA A 192 -2.39 -11.87 4.80
C ALA A 192 -3.78 -12.49 4.54
N GLY A 193 -3.83 -13.79 4.21
CA GLY A 193 -5.07 -14.54 4.05
C GLY A 193 -5.86 -14.63 5.34
N LEU A 194 -5.22 -15.01 6.46
CA LEU A 194 -5.85 -15.07 7.78
C LEU A 194 -6.36 -13.69 8.22
N PHE A 195 -5.56 -12.65 8.02
CA PHE A 195 -5.96 -11.28 8.33
C PHE A 195 -7.18 -10.83 7.51
N THR A 196 -7.17 -11.08 6.20
CA THR A 196 -8.29 -10.75 5.32
C THR A 196 -9.55 -11.50 5.71
N PHE A 197 -9.43 -12.81 6.02
CA PHE A 197 -10.55 -13.63 6.47
C PHE A 197 -11.11 -13.15 7.81
N ALA A 198 -10.24 -12.80 8.76
CA ALA A 198 -10.64 -12.22 10.03
C ALA A 198 -11.39 -10.90 9.83
N CYS A 199 -10.90 -10.02 8.95
CA CYS A 199 -11.57 -8.76 8.61
C CYS A 199 -12.95 -8.99 7.99
N TRP A 200 -13.10 -9.95 7.09
CA TRP A 200 -14.39 -10.29 6.49
C TRP A 200 -15.37 -10.86 7.51
N THR A 201 -14.89 -11.76 8.39
CA THR A 201 -15.72 -12.30 9.48
C THR A 201 -16.18 -11.19 10.41
N PHE A 202 -15.26 -10.30 10.80
CA PHE A 202 -15.58 -9.15 11.65
C PHE A 202 -16.58 -8.19 10.99
N PHE A 203 -16.42 -7.94 9.70
CA PHE A 203 -17.38 -7.14 8.93
C PHE A 203 -18.75 -7.81 8.86
N GLY A 204 -18.83 -9.13 8.71
CA GLY A 204 -20.10 -9.86 8.72
C GLY A 204 -20.90 -9.71 10.02
N PHE A 205 -20.20 -9.62 11.16
CA PHE A 205 -20.84 -9.37 12.46
C PHE A 205 -21.28 -7.92 12.68
N ILE A 206 -20.52 -6.97 12.10
CA ILE A 206 -20.76 -5.53 12.31
C ILE A 206 -21.62 -4.94 11.19
N GLY A 207 -21.58 -5.52 9.99
CA GLY A 207 -22.24 -4.99 8.79
C GLY A 207 -23.73 -4.78 8.94
N ASP A 208 -24.43 -5.66 9.64
CA ASP A 208 -25.87 -5.51 9.93
C ASP A 208 -26.16 -4.29 10.79
N HIS A 209 -25.28 -3.95 11.72
CA HIS A 209 -25.46 -2.77 12.57
C HIS A 209 -25.32 -1.45 11.78
N PHE A 210 -24.56 -1.45 10.69
CA PHE A 210 -24.36 -0.28 9.83
C PHE A 210 -25.41 -0.17 8.71
N ASN A 211 -25.97 -1.28 8.22
CA ASN A 211 -27.03 -1.30 7.21
C ASN A 211 -28.33 -0.66 7.70
N HIS A 212 -28.62 -0.70 9.00
CA HIS A 212 -29.77 0.00 9.59
C HIS A 212 -29.66 1.53 9.55
N ILE A 213 -28.48 2.07 9.31
CA ILE A 213 -28.24 3.53 9.23
C ILE A 213 -28.46 4.05 7.82
N SER A 214 -28.19 3.25 6.78
CA SER A 214 -28.40 3.64 5.38
C SER A 214 -29.87 3.58 4.94
N GLY A 215 -30.68 2.72 5.54
CA GLY A 215 -32.11 2.61 5.27
C GLY A 215 -32.97 3.81 5.72
N ASN A 216 -32.38 4.76 6.45
CA ASN A 216 -33.09 5.95 6.95
C ASN A 216 -32.79 7.23 6.11
N ILE A 217 -32.07 7.12 4.98
CA ILE A 217 -31.75 8.27 4.12
C ILE A 217 -32.72 8.38 2.93
N ASP A 218 -33.50 7.32 2.65
CA ASP A 218 -34.49 7.26 1.56
C ASP A 218 -35.93 7.37 2.04
N GLY A 219 -36.18 7.91 3.23
CA GLY A 219 -37.51 8.16 3.82
C GLY A 219 -37.85 9.63 3.94
#